data_f04ef942619b1ee766ef090debce2138
#
_entry.id   f04ef942619b1ee766ef090debce2138
#
_cell.length_a   1.000
_cell.length_b   1.000
_cell.length_c   1.000
_cell.angle_alpha   90.00
_cell.angle_beta   90.00
_cell.angle_gamma   90.00
#
_symmetry.space_group_name_H-M   'P 1'
#
loop_
_entity.id
_entity.type
_entity.pdbx_description
1 polymer ?
#
loop_
_entity_poly.entity_id
_entity_poly.type
_entity_poly.pdbx_seq_one_letter_code
_entity_poly.pdbx_strand_id
1 'polypeptide(L)'
;MALAPPITEIEQLKAHPALGRLLEWNTAAVQAVKFDRDELTIWVAKEAICEACLALRDAAECPFNYLCDITCVDWNPSEPRFEVVYHLLSIPHKERVRLKVRLGGDSPAVESVTSVWPSANFYEREVFDLFGVRFAGHPNLKRILMPDDWEGHPLRKDYPVEGYR
;
A
#
# COMPACT_ATOMS: atom_id res chain seq x y z
N MET A 1 -8.70 29.88 -6.88
CA MET A 1 -9.67 28.93 -7.42
C MET A 1 -9.86 27.82 -6.39
N ALA A 2 -11.07 27.61 -5.87
CA ALA A 2 -11.31 26.54 -4.91
C ALA A 2 -11.17 25.19 -5.64
N LEU A 3 -10.45 24.23 -5.04
CA LEU A 3 -10.33 22.88 -5.57
C LEU A 3 -11.70 22.18 -5.49
N ALA A 4 -12.03 21.38 -6.49
CA ALA A 4 -13.22 20.53 -6.44
C ALA A 4 -13.12 19.56 -5.26
N PRO A 5 -14.23 19.23 -4.57
CA PRO A 5 -14.21 18.25 -3.50
C PRO A 5 -13.84 16.87 -4.05
N PRO A 6 -13.19 16.00 -3.23
CA PRO A 6 -12.87 14.65 -3.64
C PRO A 6 -14.14 13.81 -3.86
N ILE A 7 -14.10 12.88 -4.82
CA ILE A 7 -15.14 11.89 -5.06
C ILE A 7 -14.82 10.64 -4.23
N THR A 8 -15.78 10.18 -3.43
CA THR A 8 -15.62 9.01 -2.54
C THR A 8 -16.63 7.89 -2.81
N GLU A 9 -17.54 8.10 -3.74
CA GLU A 9 -18.60 7.14 -4.09
C GLU A 9 -18.09 6.13 -5.11
N ILE A 10 -18.13 4.84 -4.77
CA ILE A 10 -17.67 3.74 -5.64
C ILE A 10 -18.41 3.77 -6.98
N GLU A 11 -19.72 3.99 -6.97
CA GLU A 11 -20.54 4.00 -8.19
C GLU A 11 -20.10 5.06 -9.22
N GLN A 12 -19.62 6.20 -8.75
CA GLN A 12 -19.15 7.27 -9.63
C GLN A 12 -17.77 6.97 -10.25
N LEU A 13 -17.00 6.08 -9.62
CA LEU A 13 -15.62 5.76 -9.99
C LEU A 13 -15.46 4.38 -10.64
N LYS A 14 -16.52 3.57 -10.72
CA LYS A 14 -16.45 2.19 -11.23
C LYS A 14 -15.99 2.07 -12.69
N ALA A 15 -16.09 3.13 -13.47
CA ALA A 15 -15.56 3.18 -14.83
C ALA A 15 -14.03 3.33 -14.89
N HIS A 16 -13.37 3.64 -13.75
CA HIS A 16 -11.91 3.70 -13.70
C HIS A 16 -11.33 2.28 -13.84
N PRO A 17 -10.33 2.04 -14.74
CA PRO A 17 -9.85 0.70 -15.05
C PRO A 17 -9.42 -0.12 -13.84
N ALA A 18 -8.68 0.50 -12.91
CA ALA A 18 -8.23 -0.19 -11.70
C ALA A 18 -9.38 -0.58 -10.77
N LEU A 19 -10.33 0.34 -10.53
CA LEU A 19 -11.47 0.07 -9.66
C LEU A 19 -12.42 -0.94 -10.29
N GLY A 20 -12.76 -0.76 -11.58
CA GLY A 20 -13.60 -1.70 -12.32
C GLY A 20 -13.05 -3.13 -12.23
N ARG A 21 -11.75 -3.31 -12.48
CA ARG A 21 -11.09 -4.61 -12.40
C ARG A 21 -11.17 -5.23 -11.01
N LEU A 22 -10.95 -4.45 -9.94
CA LEU A 22 -11.04 -4.95 -8.57
C LEU A 22 -12.47 -5.33 -8.17
N LEU A 23 -13.47 -4.56 -8.60
CA LEU A 23 -14.88 -4.86 -8.35
C LEU A 23 -15.35 -6.12 -9.09
N GLU A 24 -14.89 -6.35 -10.32
CA GLU A 24 -15.14 -7.58 -11.07
C GLU A 24 -14.49 -8.80 -10.40
N TRP A 25 -13.27 -8.63 -9.88
CA TRP A 25 -12.56 -9.72 -9.21
C TRP A 25 -13.16 -10.03 -7.83
N ASN A 26 -13.30 -9.02 -6.96
CA ASN A 26 -13.84 -9.22 -5.61
C ASN A 26 -14.29 -7.88 -4.99
N THR A 27 -15.59 -7.62 -5.06
CA THR A 27 -16.17 -6.39 -4.48
C THR A 27 -15.92 -6.26 -2.98
N ALA A 28 -15.90 -7.37 -2.24
CA ALA A 28 -15.68 -7.34 -0.78
C ALA A 28 -14.26 -6.93 -0.38
N ALA A 29 -13.30 -7.03 -1.29
CA ALA A 29 -11.93 -6.59 -1.05
C ALA A 29 -11.79 -5.06 -1.06
N VAL A 30 -12.69 -4.32 -1.71
CA VAL A 30 -12.67 -2.87 -1.80
C VAL A 30 -13.42 -2.27 -0.60
N GLN A 31 -12.71 -1.63 0.30
CA GLN A 31 -13.28 -1.04 1.53
C GLN A 31 -13.71 0.42 1.35
N ALA A 32 -12.95 1.20 0.58
CA ALA A 32 -13.22 2.60 0.31
C ALA A 32 -12.48 3.07 -0.94
N VAL A 33 -12.91 4.19 -1.51
CA VAL A 33 -12.26 4.84 -2.64
C VAL A 33 -12.17 6.34 -2.42
N LYS A 34 -11.20 6.98 -3.03
CA LYS A 34 -11.08 8.44 -3.11
C LYS A 34 -10.43 8.82 -4.43
N PHE A 35 -11.10 9.66 -5.20
CA PHE A 35 -10.51 10.32 -6.35
C PHE A 35 -10.33 11.81 -6.04
N ASP A 36 -9.09 12.27 -6.10
CA ASP A 36 -8.72 13.62 -5.73
C ASP A 36 -7.48 14.04 -6.55
N ARG A 37 -7.55 15.19 -7.22
CA ARG A 37 -6.44 15.75 -8.01
C ARG A 37 -5.89 14.77 -9.05
N ASP A 38 -6.80 14.16 -9.79
CA ASP A 38 -6.53 13.17 -10.85
C ASP A 38 -5.82 11.88 -10.36
N GLU A 39 -5.88 11.60 -9.06
CA GLU A 39 -5.35 10.37 -8.48
C GLU A 39 -6.45 9.53 -7.83
N LEU A 40 -6.55 8.26 -8.22
CA LEU A 40 -7.41 7.28 -7.57
C LEU A 40 -6.67 6.59 -6.44
N THR A 41 -7.28 6.59 -5.26
CA THR A 41 -6.86 5.80 -4.10
C THR A 41 -7.94 4.78 -3.78
N ILE A 42 -7.56 3.52 -3.56
CA ILE A 42 -8.45 2.42 -3.21
C ILE A 42 -7.94 1.80 -1.90
N TRP A 43 -8.79 1.73 -0.87
CA TRP A 43 -8.49 0.97 0.34
C TRP A 43 -8.92 -0.47 0.14
N VAL A 44 -7.97 -1.38 0.32
CA VAL A 44 -8.14 -2.82 0.13
C VAL A 44 -8.03 -3.53 1.48
N ALA A 45 -8.86 -4.56 1.66
CA ALA A 45 -8.76 -5.44 2.83
C ALA A 45 -7.37 -6.07 2.90
N LYS A 46 -6.76 -6.12 4.09
CA LYS A 46 -5.37 -6.57 4.27
C LYS A 46 -5.17 -8.03 3.84
N GLU A 47 -6.19 -8.85 3.98
CA GLU A 47 -6.18 -10.27 3.60
C GLU A 47 -6.23 -10.48 2.08
N ALA A 48 -6.59 -9.44 1.32
CA ALA A 48 -6.80 -9.52 -0.13
C ALA A 48 -5.72 -8.77 -0.93
N ILE A 49 -4.73 -8.15 -0.27
CA ILE A 49 -3.82 -7.23 -0.97
C ILE A 49 -2.97 -7.92 -2.04
N CYS A 50 -2.43 -9.10 -1.77
CA CYS A 50 -1.59 -9.82 -2.72
C CYS A 50 -2.38 -10.20 -3.97
N GLU A 51 -3.57 -10.76 -3.80
CA GLU A 51 -4.45 -11.15 -4.90
C GLU A 51 -5.02 -9.94 -5.65
N ALA A 52 -5.33 -8.83 -4.96
CA ALA A 52 -5.74 -7.58 -5.58
C ALA A 52 -4.63 -7.01 -6.48
N CYS A 53 -3.39 -7.02 -6.00
CA CYS A 53 -2.22 -6.64 -6.79
C CYS A 53 -2.04 -7.55 -8.02
N LEU A 54 -2.22 -8.86 -7.85
CA LEU A 54 -2.17 -9.81 -8.95
C LEU A 54 -3.27 -9.54 -10.00
N ALA A 55 -4.51 -9.31 -9.54
CA ALA A 55 -5.63 -8.99 -10.42
C ALA A 55 -5.39 -7.71 -11.24
N LEU A 56 -4.76 -6.69 -10.66
CA LEU A 56 -4.40 -5.44 -11.35
C LEU A 56 -3.22 -5.63 -12.30
N ARG A 57 -2.20 -6.39 -11.92
CA ARG A 57 -1.04 -6.67 -12.79
C ARG A 57 -1.47 -7.41 -14.06
N ASP A 58 -2.36 -8.39 -13.91
CA ASP A 58 -2.78 -9.30 -14.98
C ASP A 58 -4.08 -8.83 -15.67
N ALA A 59 -4.51 -7.59 -15.44
CA ALA A 59 -5.67 -7.00 -16.11
C ALA A 59 -5.45 -6.93 -17.62
N ALA A 60 -6.38 -7.51 -18.41
CA ALA A 60 -6.21 -7.60 -19.87
C ALA A 60 -6.24 -6.22 -20.56
N GLU A 61 -7.12 -5.34 -20.11
CA GLU A 61 -7.34 -4.03 -20.75
C GLU A 61 -6.36 -2.95 -20.28
N CYS A 62 -6.04 -2.93 -18.97
CA CYS A 62 -5.16 -1.94 -18.39
C CYS A 62 -4.27 -2.59 -17.31
N PRO A 63 -3.20 -3.31 -17.69
CA PRO A 63 -2.32 -3.97 -16.73
C PRO A 63 -1.48 -2.94 -15.95
N PHE A 64 -1.54 -3.00 -14.62
CA PHE A 64 -0.67 -2.23 -13.74
C PHE A 64 0.64 -3.00 -13.52
N ASN A 65 1.49 -2.99 -14.54
CA ASN A 65 2.68 -3.82 -14.66
C ASN A 65 3.92 -3.27 -13.94
N TYR A 66 3.82 -2.10 -13.32
CA TYR A 66 4.94 -1.47 -12.63
C TYR A 66 4.56 -1.06 -11.21
N LEU A 67 5.31 -1.59 -10.23
CA LEU A 67 5.29 -1.15 -8.85
C LEU A 67 6.28 0.00 -8.69
N CYS A 68 5.76 1.22 -8.49
CA CYS A 68 6.58 2.41 -8.34
C CYS A 68 7.22 2.49 -6.96
N ASP A 69 6.43 2.18 -5.92
CA ASP A 69 6.85 2.34 -4.52
C ASP A 69 5.92 1.58 -3.57
N ILE A 70 6.45 1.19 -2.39
CA ILE A 70 5.68 0.80 -1.21
C ILE A 70 6.21 1.61 -0.04
N THR A 71 5.32 2.34 0.63
CA THR A 71 5.65 3.09 1.82
C THR A 71 4.62 2.88 2.93
N CYS A 72 4.83 3.50 4.08
CA CYS A 72 3.91 3.40 5.22
C CYS A 72 3.68 4.76 5.85
N VAL A 73 2.48 4.96 6.38
CA VAL A 73 2.12 6.12 7.21
C VAL A 73 1.78 5.63 8.62
N ASP A 74 2.37 6.26 9.62
CA ASP A 74 2.00 6.09 11.03
C ASP A 74 1.01 7.18 11.43
N TRP A 75 -0.22 6.78 11.80
CA TRP A 75 -1.30 7.67 12.21
C TRP A 75 -1.41 7.83 13.73
N ASN A 76 -0.41 7.34 14.51
CA ASN A 76 -0.43 7.45 15.97
C ASN A 76 -0.86 8.89 16.42
N PRO A 77 -1.83 9.05 17.33
CA PRO A 77 -2.46 8.04 18.19
C PRO A 77 -3.74 7.40 17.59
N SER A 78 -4.05 7.61 16.32
CA SER A 78 -5.27 7.06 15.69
C SER A 78 -5.15 5.56 15.41
N GLU A 79 -6.27 4.84 15.50
CA GLU A 79 -6.39 3.45 15.07
C GLU A 79 -7.37 3.33 13.88
N PRO A 80 -7.09 2.47 12.90
CA PRO A 80 -5.88 1.65 12.74
C PRO A 80 -4.62 2.50 12.51
N ARG A 81 -3.54 2.15 13.24
CA ARG A 81 -2.36 3.01 13.36
C ARG A 81 -1.56 3.13 12.07
N PHE A 82 -1.32 2.01 11.38
CA PHE A 82 -0.46 1.99 10.20
C PHE A 82 -1.26 1.90 8.91
N GLU A 83 -0.81 2.59 7.88
CA GLU A 83 -1.38 2.51 6.54
C GLU A 83 -0.25 2.25 5.54
N VAL A 84 -0.20 1.04 4.99
CA VAL A 84 0.75 0.68 3.93
C VAL A 84 0.18 1.15 2.60
N VAL A 85 1.01 1.84 1.83
CA VAL A 85 0.64 2.50 0.58
C VAL A 85 1.43 1.90 -0.57
N TYR A 86 0.73 1.43 -1.60
CA TYR A 86 1.32 0.88 -2.82
C TYR A 86 1.02 1.81 -3.99
N HIS A 87 2.04 2.27 -4.69
CA HIS A 87 1.93 3.09 -5.89
C HIS A 87 2.14 2.24 -7.13
N LEU A 88 1.10 2.09 -7.93
CA LEU A 88 1.11 1.27 -9.15
C LEU A 88 0.97 2.13 -10.40
N LEU A 89 1.63 1.72 -11.48
CA LEU A 89 1.58 2.37 -12.78
C LEU A 89 1.32 1.33 -13.87
N SER A 90 0.37 1.63 -14.74
CA SER A 90 0.25 1.01 -16.05
C SER A 90 1.13 1.78 -17.04
N ILE A 91 2.27 1.23 -17.40
CA ILE A 91 3.20 1.89 -18.36
C ILE A 91 2.53 2.09 -19.72
N PRO A 92 1.83 1.09 -20.31
CA PRO A 92 1.19 1.25 -21.61
C PRO A 92 0.11 2.34 -21.65
N HIS A 93 -0.68 2.46 -20.56
CA HIS A 93 -1.82 3.37 -20.48
C HIS A 93 -1.50 4.69 -19.77
N LYS A 94 -0.31 4.80 -19.15
CA LYS A 94 0.11 5.95 -18.31
C LYS A 94 -0.85 6.24 -17.15
N GLU A 95 -1.58 5.20 -16.71
CA GLU A 95 -2.52 5.26 -15.62
C GLU A 95 -1.85 4.95 -14.28
N ARG A 96 -2.21 5.72 -13.25
CA ARG A 96 -1.71 5.52 -11.90
C ARG A 96 -2.85 5.14 -10.95
N VAL A 97 -2.55 4.27 -9.99
CA VAL A 97 -3.46 3.98 -8.89
C VAL A 97 -2.66 3.83 -7.60
N ARG A 98 -3.25 4.26 -6.51
CA ARG A 98 -2.73 4.06 -5.16
C ARG A 98 -3.60 3.06 -4.43
N LEU A 99 -3.01 1.94 -3.98
CA LEU A 99 -3.69 1.04 -3.05
C LEU A 99 -3.24 1.35 -1.63
N LYS A 100 -4.15 1.22 -0.69
CA LYS A 100 -3.87 1.41 0.73
C LYS A 100 -4.43 0.27 1.56
N VAL A 101 -3.65 -0.17 2.54
CA VAL A 101 -4.04 -1.19 3.51
C VAL A 101 -3.87 -0.65 4.91
N ARG A 102 -4.93 -0.71 5.70
CA ARG A 102 -4.89 -0.26 7.10
C ARG A 102 -4.55 -1.41 8.02
N LEU A 103 -3.59 -1.18 8.92
CA LEU A 103 -3.11 -2.14 9.89
C LEU A 103 -3.16 -1.53 11.28
N GLY A 104 -3.71 -2.26 12.24
CA GLY A 104 -3.76 -1.84 13.63
C GLY A 104 -2.86 -2.69 14.52
N GLY A 105 -2.79 -2.28 15.79
CA GLY A 105 -2.17 -3.04 16.85
C GLY A 105 -0.63 -2.92 16.92
N ASP A 106 -0.06 -3.61 17.91
CA ASP A 106 1.36 -3.55 18.25
C ASP A 106 2.26 -4.33 17.29
N SER A 107 1.68 -5.27 16.53
CA SER A 107 2.38 -6.12 15.56
C SER A 107 1.73 -6.05 14.19
N PRO A 108 1.86 -4.91 13.48
CA PRO A 108 1.26 -4.75 12.16
C PRO A 108 1.85 -5.74 11.16
N ALA A 109 0.97 -6.48 10.46
CA ALA A 109 1.37 -7.47 9.48
C ALA A 109 0.43 -7.47 8.28
N VAL A 110 1.00 -7.68 7.10
CA VAL A 110 0.31 -7.77 5.81
C VAL A 110 1.02 -8.80 4.94
N GLU A 111 0.34 -9.34 3.93
CA GLU A 111 0.94 -10.27 2.98
C GLU A 111 1.93 -9.57 2.05
N SER A 112 3.06 -10.22 1.77
CA SER A 112 4.07 -9.73 0.82
C SER A 112 3.56 -9.78 -0.63
N VAL A 113 3.89 -8.76 -1.41
CA VAL A 113 3.59 -8.72 -2.85
C VAL A 113 4.84 -9.01 -3.71
N THR A 114 5.89 -9.60 -3.12
CA THR A 114 7.11 -10.01 -3.85
C THR A 114 6.84 -11.07 -4.91
N SER A 115 5.81 -11.89 -4.75
CA SER A 115 5.34 -12.85 -5.75
C SER A 115 4.69 -12.18 -6.97
N VAL A 116 4.18 -10.97 -6.79
CA VAL A 116 3.57 -10.16 -7.87
C VAL A 116 4.63 -9.33 -8.58
N TRP A 117 5.44 -8.58 -7.82
CA TRP A 117 6.54 -7.79 -8.34
C TRP A 117 7.81 -8.04 -7.52
N PRO A 118 8.86 -8.63 -8.11
CA PRO A 118 10.13 -8.87 -7.40
C PRO A 118 10.77 -7.62 -6.81
N SER A 119 10.52 -6.44 -7.39
CA SER A 119 10.99 -5.14 -6.88
C SER A 119 10.43 -4.79 -5.50
N ALA A 120 9.29 -5.34 -5.11
CA ALA A 120 8.69 -5.17 -3.78
C ALA A 120 9.64 -5.59 -2.65
N ASN A 121 10.56 -6.52 -2.91
CA ASN A 121 11.52 -7.00 -1.93
C ASN A 121 12.23 -5.86 -1.18
N PHE A 122 12.70 -4.86 -1.89
CA PHE A 122 13.45 -3.75 -1.29
C PHE A 122 12.53 -2.77 -0.56
N TYR A 123 11.39 -2.44 -1.15
CA TYR A 123 10.42 -1.51 -0.54
C TYR A 123 9.80 -2.10 0.73
N GLU A 124 9.43 -3.38 0.73
CA GLU A 124 8.88 -4.07 1.91
C GLU A 124 9.91 -4.15 3.05
N ARG A 125 11.17 -4.39 2.73
CA ARG A 125 12.27 -4.34 3.71
C ARG A 125 12.47 -2.94 4.29
N GLU A 126 12.33 -1.89 3.50
CA GLU A 126 12.41 -0.50 3.97
C GLU A 126 11.27 -0.20 4.94
N VAL A 127 10.03 -0.54 4.57
CA VAL A 127 8.86 -0.37 5.44
C VAL A 127 9.00 -1.19 6.73
N PHE A 128 9.46 -2.44 6.64
CA PHE A 128 9.77 -3.25 7.82
C PHE A 128 10.82 -2.58 8.71
N ASP A 129 11.91 -2.12 8.14
CA ASP A 129 13.03 -1.53 8.87
C ASP A 129 12.61 -0.25 9.61
N LEU A 130 11.90 0.65 8.93
CA LEU A 130 11.62 1.99 9.45
C LEU A 130 10.31 2.09 10.26
N PHE A 131 9.32 1.22 10.01
CA PHE A 131 8.01 1.23 10.68
C PHE A 131 7.71 -0.05 11.47
N GLY A 132 8.44 -1.15 11.22
CA GLY A 132 8.21 -2.43 11.89
C GLY A 132 6.98 -3.19 11.38
N VAL A 133 6.49 -2.90 10.17
CA VAL A 133 5.44 -3.67 9.53
C VAL A 133 6.02 -4.98 8.99
N ARG A 134 5.41 -6.11 9.34
CA ARG A 134 5.86 -7.43 8.89
C ARG A 134 5.14 -7.83 7.60
N PHE A 135 5.90 -8.30 6.62
CA PHE A 135 5.39 -8.80 5.35
C PHE A 135 5.42 -10.34 5.34
N ALA A 136 4.25 -10.95 5.53
CA ALA A 136 4.13 -12.40 5.55
C ALA A 136 4.45 -13.01 4.17
N GLY A 137 5.28 -14.05 4.13
CA GLY A 137 5.72 -14.67 2.89
C GLY A 137 6.85 -13.94 2.16
N HIS A 138 7.40 -12.85 2.73
CA HIS A 138 8.58 -12.20 2.17
C HIS A 138 9.81 -13.14 2.22
N PRO A 139 10.56 -13.31 1.10
CA PRO A 139 11.63 -14.31 1.02
C PRO A 139 12.82 -14.06 1.94
N ASN A 140 13.08 -12.80 2.32
CA ASN A 140 14.22 -12.42 3.16
C ASN A 140 13.97 -11.09 3.87
N LEU A 141 13.03 -11.07 4.83
CA LEU A 141 12.65 -9.86 5.56
C LEU A 141 13.72 -9.53 6.62
N LYS A 142 14.59 -8.59 6.29
CA LYS A 142 15.65 -8.06 7.15
C LYS A 142 15.83 -6.57 6.94
N ARG A 143 16.48 -5.88 7.87
CA ARG A 143 16.79 -4.45 7.76
C ARG A 143 17.56 -4.14 6.46
N ILE A 144 17.47 -2.92 5.97
CA ILE A 144 18.12 -2.47 4.74
C ILE A 144 18.79 -1.10 4.88
N LEU A 145 18.24 -0.21 5.69
CA LEU A 145 18.76 1.15 5.91
C LEU A 145 19.47 1.25 7.27
N MET A 146 18.87 0.67 8.31
CA MET A 146 19.45 0.69 9.65
C MET A 146 20.41 -0.50 9.87
N PRO A 147 21.43 -0.36 10.75
CA PRO A 147 22.25 -1.48 11.19
C PRO A 147 21.42 -2.62 11.80
N ASP A 148 21.93 -3.85 11.73
CA ASP A 148 21.18 -5.03 12.23
C ASP A 148 20.91 -4.96 13.75
N ASP A 149 21.80 -4.30 14.51
CA ASP A 149 21.71 -4.07 15.96
C ASP A 149 20.92 -2.82 16.35
N TRP A 150 20.33 -2.11 15.39
CA TRP A 150 19.54 -0.90 15.67
C TRP A 150 18.26 -1.23 16.44
N GLU A 151 18.01 -0.50 17.54
CA GLU A 151 16.81 -0.66 18.33
C GLU A 151 15.65 0.20 17.81
N GLY A 152 14.47 -0.42 17.68
CA GLY A 152 13.22 0.22 17.28
C GLY A 152 13.13 0.53 15.78
N HIS A 153 12.19 1.42 15.45
CA HIS A 153 11.80 1.78 14.08
C HIS A 153 11.71 3.31 13.94
N PRO A 154 12.70 3.96 13.30
CA PRO A 154 12.88 5.41 13.38
C PRO A 154 11.77 6.28 12.82
N LEU A 155 10.91 5.77 11.92
CA LEU A 155 9.81 6.54 11.35
C LEU A 155 8.48 6.38 12.11
N ARG A 156 8.46 5.62 13.20
CA ARG A 156 7.30 5.62 14.10
C ARG A 156 7.22 6.94 14.85
N LYS A 157 6.01 7.48 15.00
CA LYS A 157 5.78 8.76 15.71
C LYS A 157 6.12 8.73 17.20
N ASP A 158 6.13 7.55 17.80
CA ASP A 158 6.51 7.32 19.19
C ASP A 158 8.01 7.00 19.36
N TYR A 159 8.77 6.97 18.27
CA TYR A 159 10.22 6.79 18.33
C TYR A 159 10.90 8.05 18.88
N PRO A 160 11.81 7.96 19.88
CA PRO A 160 12.47 9.11 20.46
C PRO A 160 13.35 9.84 19.43
N VAL A 161 13.32 11.18 19.43
CA VAL A 161 14.12 12.00 18.50
C VAL A 161 15.63 11.75 18.66
N GLU A 162 16.07 11.46 19.89
CA GLU A 162 17.50 11.19 20.22
C GLU A 162 17.86 9.71 20.05
N GLY A 163 16.92 8.85 19.66
CA GLY A 163 17.10 7.42 19.61
C GLY A 163 17.09 6.76 21.01
N TYR A 164 17.27 5.44 21.04
CA TYR A 164 17.50 4.70 22.26
C TYR A 164 19.01 4.70 22.52
N ARG A 165 19.44 5.42 23.56
CA ARG A 165 20.82 5.49 24.03
C ARG A 165 20.97 4.81 25.38
#